data_f2e5672009017ae28c2f0539fdfed5ba
#
_entry.id   f2e5672009017ae28c2f0539fdfed5ba
#
_cell.length_a   1.000
_cell.length_b   1.000
_cell.length_c   1.000
_cell.angle_alpha   90.00
_cell.angle_beta   90.00
_cell.angle_gamma   90.00
#
_symmetry.space_group_name_H-M   'P 1'
#
loop_
_entity.id
_entity.type
_entity.pdbx_description
1 polymer ?
#
loop_
_entity_poly.entity_id
_entity_poly.type
_entity_poly.pdbx_seq_one_letter_code
_entity_poly.pdbx_strand_id
1 'polypeptide(L)'
;MEKYVKRRKAGINGNTLRKWGIVFIVAGIIGRGVIQTHIMGMKGLMSNELLNILETMPNAMTYAAVSIALQVAETCAVPIFAMLLIEGIQKTSDINAYLKRVITLAIVSEIPFNLAFSAKFFDFGSRNPVFGVVLCMLMLIFWKNYDEKSKKNTLIKILLVVVAILWCQMLKVDHGAALVIIVSCLWAFRKNNLLFNFSGAAATMMCSLISPYYLASPMGFLAVHAYNGEESTNSHKTDYLQYPILLIIGWAFGILLQ
;
A
#
# COMPACT_ATOMS: atom_id res chain seq x y z
N MET A 1 -18.67 16.41 16.85
CA MET A 1 -18.25 16.49 15.43
C MET A 1 -16.89 17.16 15.36
N GLU A 2 -15.81 16.41 15.14
CA GLU A 2 -14.48 17.00 15.02
C GLU A 2 -14.39 17.76 13.71
N LYS A 3 -13.93 19.03 13.78
CA LYS A 3 -13.70 19.84 12.57
C LYS A 3 -12.56 19.21 11.75
N TYR A 4 -12.93 18.55 10.66
CA TYR A 4 -11.96 18.14 9.65
C TYR A 4 -11.34 19.33 8.96
N VAL A 5 -10.12 19.15 8.53
CA VAL A 5 -9.43 20.05 7.62
C VAL A 5 -10.35 20.35 6.44
N LYS A 6 -10.76 21.63 6.30
CA LYS A 6 -11.60 22.09 5.20
C LYS A 6 -10.77 21.99 3.92
N ARG A 7 -10.94 20.90 3.16
CA ARG A 7 -10.23 20.69 1.92
C ARG A 7 -10.78 21.59 0.82
N ARG A 8 -9.97 21.83 -0.21
CA ARG A 8 -10.31 22.70 -1.34
C ARG A 8 -11.57 22.18 -2.04
N LYS A 9 -12.52 23.05 -2.39
CA LYS A 9 -13.69 22.69 -3.19
C LYS A 9 -13.31 22.19 -4.61
N ALA A 10 -12.19 22.70 -5.16
CA ALA A 10 -11.62 22.25 -6.42
C ALA A 10 -10.54 21.19 -6.14
N GLY A 11 -10.65 20.01 -6.75
CA GLY A 11 -9.71 18.91 -6.58
C GLY A 11 -10.28 17.59 -7.10
N ILE A 12 -9.53 16.51 -6.95
CA ILE A 12 -9.98 15.17 -7.33
C ILE A 12 -10.85 14.56 -6.22
N ASN A 13 -11.91 13.84 -6.60
CA ASN A 13 -12.79 13.14 -5.66
C ASN A 13 -12.20 11.77 -5.26
N GLY A 14 -12.80 11.12 -4.25
CA GLY A 14 -12.34 9.83 -3.73
C GLY A 14 -12.36 8.71 -4.75
N ASN A 15 -13.27 8.73 -5.72
CA ASN A 15 -13.33 7.74 -6.79
C ASN A 15 -12.13 7.87 -7.74
N THR A 16 -11.79 9.10 -8.13
CA THR A 16 -10.61 9.37 -8.97
C THR A 16 -9.33 8.99 -8.23
N LEU A 17 -9.22 9.33 -6.94
CA LEU A 17 -8.06 8.96 -6.12
C LEU A 17 -7.91 7.43 -6.05
N ARG A 18 -8.99 6.68 -5.85
CA ARG A 18 -8.98 5.21 -5.85
C ARG A 18 -8.56 4.65 -7.20
N LYS A 19 -9.08 5.18 -8.31
CA LYS A 19 -8.68 4.75 -9.66
C LYS A 19 -7.18 4.93 -9.89
N TRP A 20 -6.61 6.05 -9.49
CA TRP A 20 -5.16 6.27 -9.55
C TRP A 20 -4.39 5.22 -8.73
N GLY A 21 -4.84 4.93 -7.50
CA GLY A 21 -4.25 3.87 -6.68
C GLY A 21 -4.29 2.51 -7.36
N ILE A 22 -5.41 2.15 -8.01
CA ILE A 22 -5.56 0.90 -8.76
C ILE A 22 -4.62 0.85 -9.96
N VAL A 23 -4.47 1.92 -10.71
CA VAL A 23 -3.53 2.01 -11.85
C VAL A 23 -2.10 1.71 -11.39
N PHE A 24 -1.67 2.28 -10.26
CA PHE A 24 -0.35 2.00 -9.70
C PHE A 24 -0.19 0.55 -9.21
N ILE A 25 -1.24 -0.04 -8.60
CA ILE A 25 -1.22 -1.48 -8.24
C ILE A 25 -1.08 -2.34 -9.49
N VAL A 26 -1.81 -2.03 -10.57
CA VAL A 26 -1.70 -2.77 -11.85
C VAL A 26 -0.28 -2.66 -12.41
N ALA A 27 0.36 -1.49 -12.33
CA ALA A 27 1.76 -1.34 -12.72
C ALA A 27 2.67 -2.30 -11.94
N GLY A 28 2.50 -2.42 -10.62
CA GLY A 28 3.25 -3.36 -9.78
C GLY A 28 2.98 -4.83 -10.15
N ILE A 29 1.72 -5.19 -10.38
CA ILE A 29 1.34 -6.55 -10.81
C ILE A 29 2.01 -6.89 -12.15
N ILE A 30 2.05 -5.97 -13.10
CA ILE A 30 2.72 -6.18 -14.40
C ILE A 30 4.24 -6.27 -14.18
N GLY A 31 4.84 -5.33 -13.45
CA GLY A 31 6.28 -5.27 -13.23
C GLY A 31 6.80 -6.49 -12.50
N ARG A 32 6.33 -6.71 -11.27
CA ARG A 32 6.80 -7.80 -10.42
C ARG A 32 6.15 -9.14 -10.78
N GLY A 33 4.82 -9.17 -10.96
CA GLY A 33 4.10 -10.41 -11.22
C GLY A 33 4.38 -10.96 -12.63
N VAL A 34 4.01 -10.21 -13.66
CA VAL A 34 4.13 -10.70 -15.05
C VAL A 34 5.59 -10.75 -15.50
N ILE A 35 6.29 -9.61 -15.45
CA ILE A 35 7.64 -9.53 -16.03
C ILE A 35 8.64 -10.29 -15.17
N GLN A 36 8.80 -9.91 -13.92
CA GLN A 36 9.87 -10.46 -13.07
C GLN A 36 9.62 -11.93 -12.72
N THR A 37 8.39 -12.27 -12.28
CA THR A 37 8.10 -13.61 -11.77
C THR A 37 7.86 -14.61 -12.90
N HIS A 38 7.11 -14.25 -13.94
CA HIS A 38 6.70 -15.19 -14.96
C HIS A 38 7.59 -15.16 -16.20
N ILE A 39 7.85 -13.98 -16.79
CA ILE A 39 8.69 -13.89 -18.00
C ILE A 39 10.16 -14.17 -17.68
N MET A 40 10.71 -13.51 -16.65
CA MET A 40 12.12 -13.67 -16.28
C MET A 40 12.36 -14.89 -15.37
N GLY A 41 11.31 -15.53 -14.85
CA GLY A 41 11.45 -16.69 -13.96
C GLY A 41 12.10 -16.41 -12.61
N MET A 42 12.17 -15.13 -12.18
CA MET A 42 12.87 -14.69 -10.96
C MET A 42 12.01 -14.93 -9.72
N LYS A 43 11.87 -16.21 -9.34
CA LYS A 43 11.03 -16.67 -8.21
C LYS A 43 11.87 -16.81 -6.94
N GLY A 44 12.23 -15.71 -6.28
CA GLY A 44 13.00 -15.75 -5.03
C GLY A 44 14.43 -16.27 -5.19
N LEU A 45 15.07 -15.97 -6.32
CA LEU A 45 16.38 -16.47 -6.69
C LEU A 45 17.52 -15.84 -5.86
N MET A 46 18.59 -16.63 -5.70
CA MET A 46 19.85 -16.12 -5.17
C MET A 46 20.57 -15.23 -6.19
N SER A 47 21.48 -14.36 -5.72
CA SER A 47 22.19 -13.39 -6.56
C SER A 47 22.91 -14.00 -7.79
N ASN A 48 23.43 -15.22 -7.65
CA ASN A 48 24.13 -15.92 -8.75
C ASN A 48 23.17 -16.38 -9.86
N GLU A 49 21.95 -16.80 -9.49
CA GLU A 49 20.92 -17.20 -10.45
C GLU A 49 20.38 -15.98 -11.21
N LEU A 50 20.28 -14.85 -10.52
CA LEU A 50 19.92 -13.56 -11.10
C LEU A 50 20.91 -13.15 -12.21
N LEU A 51 22.22 -13.21 -11.92
CA LEU A 51 23.25 -12.89 -12.90
C LEU A 51 23.18 -13.80 -14.11
N ASN A 52 22.97 -15.12 -13.89
CA ASN A 52 22.84 -16.08 -14.99
C ASN A 52 21.65 -15.75 -15.90
N ILE A 53 20.48 -15.37 -15.34
CA ILE A 53 19.31 -14.94 -16.14
C ILE A 53 19.64 -13.69 -16.94
N LEU A 54 20.30 -12.70 -16.33
CA LEU A 54 20.66 -11.45 -17.00
C LEU A 54 21.66 -11.67 -18.16
N GLU A 55 22.53 -12.69 -18.08
CA GLU A 55 23.50 -13.03 -19.10
C GLU A 55 22.91 -13.91 -20.22
N THR A 56 22.01 -14.84 -19.87
CA THR A 56 21.52 -15.87 -20.81
C THR A 56 20.21 -15.51 -21.51
N MET A 57 19.35 -14.72 -20.89
CA MET A 57 18.05 -14.38 -21.44
C MET A 57 18.13 -13.20 -22.41
N PRO A 58 17.63 -13.33 -23.66
CA PRO A 58 17.54 -12.21 -24.60
C PRO A 58 16.73 -11.04 -24.01
N ASN A 59 17.27 -9.82 -24.14
CA ASN A 59 16.63 -8.60 -23.62
C ASN A 59 16.38 -8.56 -22.09
N ALA A 60 17.03 -9.41 -21.31
CA ALA A 60 16.84 -9.48 -19.85
C ALA A 60 17.00 -8.11 -19.16
N MET A 61 18.00 -7.32 -19.55
CA MET A 61 18.22 -5.98 -19.00
C MET A 61 17.04 -5.04 -19.27
N THR A 62 16.42 -5.14 -20.45
CA THR A 62 15.24 -4.33 -20.79
C THR A 62 14.06 -4.75 -19.93
N TYR A 63 13.79 -6.05 -19.79
CA TYR A 63 12.75 -6.57 -18.92
C TYR A 63 12.97 -6.15 -17.45
N ALA A 64 14.20 -6.26 -16.97
CA ALA A 64 14.55 -5.84 -15.61
C ALA A 64 14.31 -4.34 -15.39
N ALA A 65 14.76 -3.50 -16.33
CA ALA A 65 14.57 -2.05 -16.25
C ALA A 65 13.08 -1.66 -16.25
N VAL A 66 12.28 -2.23 -17.15
CA VAL A 66 10.83 -1.98 -17.21
C VAL A 66 10.15 -2.48 -15.95
N SER A 67 10.50 -3.68 -15.46
CA SER A 67 9.97 -4.24 -14.22
C SER A 67 10.23 -3.31 -13.03
N ILE A 68 11.48 -2.86 -12.87
CA ILE A 68 11.86 -1.94 -11.79
C ILE A 68 11.08 -0.62 -11.91
N ALA A 69 10.99 -0.04 -13.10
CA ALA A 69 10.25 1.22 -13.29
C ALA A 69 8.77 1.09 -12.91
N LEU A 70 8.12 -0.04 -13.24
CA LEU A 70 6.73 -0.32 -12.88
C LEU A 70 6.57 -0.55 -11.36
N GLN A 71 7.52 -1.24 -10.71
CA GLN A 71 7.52 -1.41 -9.26
C GLN A 71 7.75 -0.09 -8.51
N VAL A 72 8.61 0.78 -9.03
CA VAL A 72 8.80 2.14 -8.52
C VAL A 72 7.49 2.93 -8.63
N ALA A 73 6.80 2.85 -9.77
CA ALA A 73 5.49 3.49 -9.96
C ALA A 73 4.43 2.95 -8.99
N GLU A 74 4.43 1.64 -8.68
CA GLU A 74 3.52 1.01 -7.72
C GLU A 74 3.58 1.69 -6.34
N THR A 75 4.76 2.12 -5.90
CA THR A 75 4.91 2.76 -4.58
C THR A 75 4.12 4.05 -4.42
N CYS A 76 3.69 4.67 -5.54
CA CYS A 76 2.75 5.79 -5.52
C CYS A 76 1.37 5.39 -4.99
N ALA A 77 0.99 4.11 -5.02
CA ALA A 77 -0.26 3.62 -4.44
C ALA A 77 -0.28 3.72 -2.91
N VAL A 78 0.88 3.59 -2.25
CA VAL A 78 0.96 3.51 -0.78
C VAL A 78 0.36 4.74 -0.08
N PRO A 79 0.75 5.99 -0.39
CA PRO A 79 0.15 7.17 0.23
C PRO A 79 -1.33 7.36 -0.15
N ILE A 80 -1.75 6.92 -1.34
CA ILE A 80 -3.13 6.96 -1.77
C ILE A 80 -3.99 6.05 -0.89
N PHE A 81 -3.60 4.79 -0.72
CA PHE A 81 -4.35 3.85 0.12
C PHE A 81 -4.24 4.18 1.60
N ALA A 82 -3.12 4.76 2.07
CA ALA A 82 -3.01 5.32 3.41
C ALA A 82 -4.08 6.39 3.67
N MET A 83 -4.31 7.28 2.70
CA MET A 83 -5.34 8.30 2.80
C MET A 83 -6.75 7.71 2.78
N LEU A 84 -7.03 6.80 1.86
CA LEU A 84 -8.34 6.13 1.76
C LEU A 84 -8.67 5.33 3.02
N LEU A 85 -7.67 4.68 3.63
CA LEU A 85 -7.82 3.99 4.91
C LEU A 85 -8.21 4.96 6.04
N ILE A 86 -7.49 6.08 6.17
CA ILE A 86 -7.78 7.10 7.19
C ILE A 86 -9.20 7.61 7.02
N GLU A 87 -9.61 7.90 5.80
CA GLU A 87 -10.96 8.37 5.49
C GLU A 87 -12.02 7.31 5.83
N GLY A 88 -11.77 6.04 5.45
CA GLY A 88 -12.65 4.92 5.79
C GLY A 88 -12.86 4.76 7.30
N ILE A 89 -11.78 4.87 8.10
CA ILE A 89 -11.86 4.81 9.58
C ILE A 89 -12.61 6.01 10.17
N GLN A 90 -12.51 7.16 9.54
CA GLN A 90 -13.16 8.38 10.01
C GLN A 90 -14.66 8.40 9.73
N LYS A 91 -15.06 7.86 8.58
CA LYS A 91 -16.44 7.92 8.09
C LYS A 91 -17.28 6.69 8.46
N THR A 92 -16.65 5.57 8.79
CA THR A 92 -17.39 4.35 9.14
C THR A 92 -18.16 4.52 10.45
N SER A 93 -19.43 4.12 10.44
CA SER A 93 -20.26 4.03 11.65
C SER A 93 -19.93 2.79 12.48
N ASP A 94 -19.48 1.70 11.85
CA ASP A 94 -19.11 0.44 12.50
C ASP A 94 -17.69 0.03 12.09
N ILE A 95 -16.74 0.37 12.97
CA ILE A 95 -15.33 0.07 12.76
C ILE A 95 -15.03 -1.43 12.82
N ASN A 96 -15.81 -2.19 13.62
CA ASN A 96 -15.61 -3.64 13.76
C ASN A 96 -16.03 -4.36 12.48
N ALA A 97 -17.17 -3.96 11.89
CA ALA A 97 -17.61 -4.49 10.62
C ALA A 97 -16.64 -4.11 9.48
N TYR A 98 -16.06 -2.91 9.52
CA TYR A 98 -15.03 -2.50 8.57
C TYR A 98 -13.77 -3.33 8.73
N LEU A 99 -13.26 -3.50 9.95
CA LEU A 99 -12.09 -4.32 10.24
C LEU A 99 -12.28 -5.78 9.79
N LYS A 100 -13.44 -6.40 10.09
CA LYS A 100 -13.77 -7.76 9.64
C LYS A 100 -13.70 -7.88 8.11
N ARG A 101 -14.25 -6.92 7.36
CA ARG A 101 -14.17 -6.90 5.89
C ARG A 101 -12.73 -6.83 5.38
N VAL A 102 -11.89 -5.99 5.98
CA VAL A 102 -10.49 -5.85 5.57
C VAL A 102 -9.68 -7.11 5.92
N ILE A 103 -9.93 -7.74 7.07
CA ILE A 103 -9.33 -9.04 7.42
C ILE A 103 -9.74 -10.12 6.41
N THR A 104 -11.02 -10.20 6.09
CA THR A 104 -11.50 -11.15 5.07
C THR A 104 -10.83 -10.92 3.73
N LEU A 105 -10.69 -9.65 3.31
CA LEU A 105 -9.98 -9.29 2.09
C LEU A 105 -8.50 -9.71 2.15
N ALA A 106 -7.80 -9.50 3.28
CA ALA A 106 -6.43 -9.91 3.44
C ALA A 106 -6.25 -11.42 3.27
N ILE A 107 -7.14 -12.22 3.88
CA ILE A 107 -7.11 -13.68 3.78
C ILE A 107 -7.41 -14.15 2.36
N VAL A 108 -8.46 -13.61 1.74
CA VAL A 108 -8.87 -14.00 0.36
C VAL A 108 -7.82 -13.61 -0.67
N SER A 109 -7.13 -12.48 -0.47
CA SER A 109 -6.10 -12.00 -1.40
C SER A 109 -4.76 -12.71 -1.27
N GLU A 110 -4.53 -13.52 -0.23
CA GLU A 110 -3.22 -14.14 0.02
C GLU A 110 -2.86 -15.17 -1.06
N ILE A 111 -3.80 -16.04 -1.43
CA ILE A 111 -3.55 -17.03 -2.49
C ILE A 111 -3.32 -16.34 -3.85
N PRO A 112 -4.19 -15.43 -4.33
CA PRO A 112 -3.92 -14.65 -5.53
C PRO A 112 -2.58 -13.91 -5.53
N PHE A 113 -2.19 -13.36 -4.38
CA PHE A 113 -0.91 -12.66 -4.21
C PHE A 113 0.28 -13.61 -4.39
N ASN A 114 0.24 -14.76 -3.72
CA ASN A 114 1.30 -15.76 -3.83
C ASN A 114 1.41 -16.32 -5.26
N LEU A 115 0.29 -16.57 -5.93
CA LEU A 115 0.28 -17.02 -7.32
C LEU A 115 0.89 -15.96 -8.25
N ALA A 116 0.52 -14.69 -8.08
CA ALA A 116 1.01 -13.60 -8.94
C ALA A 116 2.51 -13.33 -8.76
N PHE A 117 3.02 -13.33 -7.51
CA PHE A 117 4.36 -12.85 -7.20
C PHE A 117 5.39 -13.93 -6.86
N SER A 118 4.94 -15.17 -6.61
CA SER A 118 5.83 -16.31 -6.27
C SER A 118 5.56 -17.53 -7.13
N ALA A 119 4.49 -17.55 -7.93
CA ALA A 119 4.00 -18.70 -8.68
C ALA A 119 3.80 -19.95 -7.79
N LYS A 120 3.40 -19.74 -6.53
CA LYS A 120 3.12 -20.79 -5.53
C LYS A 120 1.76 -20.50 -4.88
N PHE A 121 1.02 -21.56 -4.48
CA PHE A 121 -0.23 -21.39 -3.71
C PHE A 121 0.03 -20.81 -2.31
N PHE A 122 1.11 -21.25 -1.67
CA PHE A 122 1.54 -20.80 -0.36
C PHE A 122 3.01 -20.40 -0.40
N ASP A 123 3.28 -19.14 -0.08
CA ASP A 123 4.63 -18.63 0.09
C ASP A 123 4.72 -17.85 1.39
N PHE A 124 5.75 -18.18 2.19
CA PHE A 124 6.03 -17.50 3.47
C PHE A 124 7.10 -16.41 3.31
N GLY A 125 7.57 -16.19 2.08
CA GLY A 125 8.57 -15.18 1.78
C GLY A 125 8.05 -13.73 1.85
N SER A 126 6.77 -13.52 1.49
CA SER A 126 6.12 -12.23 1.49
C SER A 126 4.61 -12.41 1.73
N ARG A 127 3.98 -11.41 2.36
CA ARG A 127 2.53 -11.34 2.59
C ARG A 127 1.93 -10.19 1.81
N ASN A 128 0.67 -10.32 1.41
CA ASN A 128 0.01 -9.26 0.68
C ASN A 128 -0.13 -7.96 1.53
N PRO A 129 -0.09 -6.78 0.89
CA PRO A 129 -0.09 -5.48 1.59
C PRO A 129 -1.37 -5.21 2.39
N VAL A 130 -2.48 -5.94 2.16
CA VAL A 130 -3.73 -5.75 2.89
C VAL A 130 -3.56 -6.14 4.38
N PHE A 131 -2.65 -7.06 4.72
CA PHE A 131 -2.29 -7.29 6.13
C PHE A 131 -1.69 -6.05 6.79
N GLY A 132 -0.93 -5.24 6.04
CA GLY A 132 -0.45 -3.94 6.51
C GLY A 132 -1.60 -2.97 6.80
N VAL A 133 -2.64 -2.96 5.96
CA VAL A 133 -3.87 -2.18 6.21
C VAL A 133 -4.56 -2.64 7.50
N VAL A 134 -4.67 -3.95 7.75
CA VAL A 134 -5.22 -4.50 9.01
C VAL A 134 -4.42 -4.01 10.21
N LEU A 135 -3.08 -4.10 10.16
CA LEU A 135 -2.21 -3.65 11.25
C LEU A 135 -2.34 -2.13 11.49
N CYS A 136 -2.42 -1.33 10.43
CA CYS A 136 -2.69 0.10 10.54
C CYS A 136 -4.05 0.39 11.18
N MET A 137 -5.10 -0.36 10.82
CA MET A 137 -6.42 -0.21 11.44
C MET A 137 -6.37 -0.51 12.93
N LEU A 138 -5.77 -1.63 13.32
CA LEU A 138 -5.61 -2.00 14.74
C LEU A 138 -4.82 -0.91 15.49
N MET A 139 -3.69 -0.47 14.95
CA MET A 139 -2.89 0.61 15.52
C MET A 139 -3.73 1.88 15.73
N LEU A 140 -4.53 2.30 14.74
CA LEU A 140 -5.35 3.52 14.83
C LEU A 140 -6.53 3.37 15.79
N ILE A 141 -7.11 2.17 15.92
CA ILE A 141 -8.16 1.88 16.92
C ILE A 141 -7.59 2.07 18.32
N PHE A 142 -6.42 1.48 18.61
CA PHE A 142 -5.74 1.68 19.91
C PHE A 142 -5.30 3.13 20.11
N TRP A 143 -4.81 3.80 19.06
CA TRP A 143 -4.41 5.22 19.13
C TRP A 143 -5.55 6.14 19.60
N LYS A 144 -6.79 5.89 19.16
CA LYS A 144 -7.96 6.67 19.60
C LYS A 144 -8.17 6.68 21.11
N ASN A 145 -7.79 5.61 21.79
CA ASN A 145 -7.94 5.51 23.25
C ASN A 145 -6.99 6.44 24.03
N TYR A 146 -5.99 7.03 23.37
CA TYR A 146 -4.96 7.90 23.95
C TYR A 146 -4.98 9.31 23.35
N ASP A 147 -6.16 9.83 22.99
CA ASP A 147 -6.27 11.08 22.21
C ASP A 147 -5.92 12.35 23.04
N GLU A 148 -5.92 12.26 24.38
CA GLU A 148 -5.49 13.34 25.26
C GLU A 148 -4.02 13.73 25.05
N LYS A 149 -3.75 15.05 25.07
CA LYS A 149 -2.41 15.60 24.92
C LYS A 149 -1.61 15.41 26.23
N SER A 150 -0.90 14.30 26.34
CA SER A 150 0.02 14.01 27.44
C SER A 150 1.33 13.42 26.88
N LYS A 151 2.45 13.68 27.55
CA LYS A 151 3.76 13.06 27.22
C LYS A 151 3.65 11.54 27.23
N LYS A 152 2.95 10.97 28.23
CA LYS A 152 2.70 9.52 28.36
C LYS A 152 1.94 8.99 27.13
N ASN A 153 0.84 9.65 26.74
CA ASN A 153 0.04 9.23 25.59
C ASN A 153 0.81 9.36 24.28
N THR A 154 1.66 10.37 24.14
CA THR A 154 2.54 10.51 22.97
C THR A 154 3.53 9.35 22.89
N LEU A 155 4.14 8.96 24.01
CA LEU A 155 5.06 7.82 24.05
C LEU A 155 4.34 6.51 23.68
N ILE A 156 3.12 6.30 24.19
CA ILE A 156 2.31 5.12 23.84
C ILE A 156 2.01 5.09 22.34
N LYS A 157 1.65 6.23 21.74
CA LYS A 157 1.42 6.32 20.29
C LYS A 157 2.65 5.97 19.47
N ILE A 158 3.82 6.47 19.86
CA ILE A 158 5.09 6.11 19.22
C ILE A 158 5.36 4.62 19.35
N LEU A 159 5.15 4.05 20.54
CA LEU A 159 5.32 2.62 20.78
C LEU A 159 4.39 1.77 19.90
N LEU A 160 3.12 2.17 19.75
CA LEU A 160 2.16 1.49 18.86
C LEU A 160 2.65 1.49 17.39
N VAL A 161 3.23 2.61 16.92
CA VAL A 161 3.81 2.69 15.56
C VAL A 161 4.99 1.74 15.43
N VAL A 162 5.91 1.74 16.40
CA VAL A 162 7.08 0.84 16.38
C VAL A 162 6.63 -0.62 16.38
N VAL A 163 5.69 -0.99 17.24
CA VAL A 163 5.13 -2.35 17.29
C VAL A 163 4.48 -2.73 15.96
N ALA A 164 3.70 -1.83 15.34
CA ALA A 164 3.08 -2.10 14.05
C ALA A 164 4.12 -2.30 12.94
N ILE A 165 5.21 -1.51 12.91
CA ILE A 165 6.32 -1.69 11.97
C ILE A 165 6.99 -3.04 12.20
N LEU A 166 7.30 -3.39 13.45
CA LEU A 166 7.92 -4.69 13.79
C LEU A 166 7.05 -5.86 13.34
N TRP A 167 5.74 -5.80 13.58
CA TRP A 167 4.81 -6.82 13.08
C TRP A 167 4.80 -6.91 11.56
N CYS A 168 4.79 -5.78 10.84
CA CYS A 168 4.90 -5.78 9.38
C CYS A 168 6.18 -6.47 8.90
N GLN A 169 7.31 -6.22 9.55
CA GLN A 169 8.60 -6.83 9.20
C GLN A 169 8.64 -8.33 9.54
N MET A 170 8.16 -8.71 10.74
CA MET A 170 8.10 -10.13 11.14
C MET A 170 7.22 -10.97 10.22
N LEU A 171 6.07 -10.43 9.83
CA LEU A 171 5.15 -11.07 8.90
C LEU A 171 5.58 -10.92 7.44
N LYS A 172 6.64 -10.15 7.17
CA LYS A 172 7.11 -9.82 5.81
C LYS A 172 6.00 -9.24 4.94
N VAL A 173 5.20 -8.32 5.50
CA VAL A 173 4.10 -7.67 4.78
C VAL A 173 4.65 -6.72 3.74
N ASP A 174 4.26 -6.93 2.50
CA ASP A 174 4.67 -6.08 1.38
C ASP A 174 4.17 -4.65 1.59
N HIS A 175 5.03 -3.67 1.40
CA HIS A 175 4.77 -2.24 1.68
C HIS A 175 4.31 -1.91 3.12
N GLY A 176 4.26 -2.88 4.04
CA GLY A 176 3.64 -2.72 5.37
C GLY A 176 4.29 -1.62 6.20
N ALA A 177 5.61 -1.61 6.33
CA ALA A 177 6.33 -0.61 7.13
C ALA A 177 6.14 0.82 6.58
N ALA A 178 6.22 1.00 5.25
CA ALA A 178 5.99 2.29 4.61
C ALA A 178 4.55 2.77 4.83
N LEU A 179 3.57 1.88 4.70
CA LEU A 179 2.17 2.17 4.95
C LEU A 179 1.95 2.64 6.40
N VAL A 180 2.52 1.94 7.40
CA VAL A 180 2.43 2.31 8.82
C VAL A 180 3.01 3.70 9.07
N ILE A 181 4.18 4.02 8.52
CA ILE A 181 4.82 5.33 8.67
C ILE A 181 3.93 6.43 8.09
N ILE A 182 3.47 6.26 6.84
CA ILE A 182 2.64 7.27 6.17
C ILE A 182 1.31 7.45 6.89
N VAL A 183 0.61 6.36 7.24
CA VAL A 183 -0.67 6.40 7.97
C VAL A 183 -0.50 7.11 9.31
N SER A 184 0.57 6.81 10.05
CA SER A 184 0.83 7.42 11.36
C SER A 184 1.05 8.92 11.26
N CYS A 185 1.85 9.37 10.29
CA CYS A 185 2.11 10.80 10.07
C CYS A 185 0.85 11.54 9.63
N LEU A 186 0.12 11.02 8.66
CA LEU A 186 -1.12 11.63 8.18
C LEU A 186 -2.19 11.68 9.27
N TRP A 187 -2.32 10.64 10.09
CA TRP A 187 -3.26 10.58 11.20
C TRP A 187 -2.91 11.56 12.32
N ALA A 188 -1.62 11.64 12.69
CA ALA A 188 -1.16 12.54 13.76
C ALA A 188 -1.46 13.99 13.45
N PHE A 189 -1.30 14.40 12.19
CA PHE A 189 -1.44 15.80 11.78
C PHE A 189 -2.74 16.08 11.00
N ARG A 190 -3.72 15.17 11.03
CA ARG A 190 -4.99 15.27 10.28
C ARG A 190 -5.81 16.52 10.54
N LYS A 191 -5.59 17.19 11.68
CA LYS A 191 -6.33 18.41 12.09
C LYS A 191 -5.72 19.72 11.55
N ASN A 192 -4.51 19.70 11.03
CA ASN A 192 -3.78 20.87 10.55
C ASN A 192 -3.31 20.67 9.11
N ASN A 193 -3.84 21.45 8.17
CA ASN A 193 -3.55 21.33 6.73
C ASN A 193 -2.06 21.43 6.40
N LEU A 194 -1.38 22.40 6.99
CA LEU A 194 0.03 22.64 6.71
C LEU A 194 0.88 21.48 7.21
N LEU A 195 0.67 21.07 8.47
CA LEU A 195 1.40 19.95 9.07
C LEU A 195 1.04 18.64 8.39
N PHE A 196 -0.20 18.42 7.98
CA PHE A 196 -0.63 17.24 7.22
C PHE A 196 0.15 17.13 5.90
N ASN A 197 0.22 18.22 5.13
CA ASN A 197 0.92 18.20 3.85
C ASN A 197 2.43 18.03 4.03
N PHE A 198 3.03 18.75 4.98
CA PHE A 198 4.46 18.64 5.26
C PHE A 198 4.83 17.25 5.79
N SER A 199 4.09 16.73 6.77
CA SER A 199 4.37 15.40 7.34
C SER A 199 4.12 14.27 6.34
N GLY A 200 3.11 14.38 5.48
CA GLY A 200 2.84 13.41 4.44
C GLY A 200 3.94 13.38 3.38
N ALA A 201 4.40 14.54 2.92
CA ALA A 201 5.53 14.63 1.99
C ALA A 201 6.82 14.09 2.63
N ALA A 202 7.11 14.49 3.87
CA ALA A 202 8.29 14.01 4.59
C ALA A 202 8.23 12.49 4.82
N ALA A 203 7.09 11.94 5.23
CA ALA A 203 6.92 10.52 5.47
C ALA A 203 7.13 9.69 4.19
N THR A 204 6.58 10.15 3.05
CA THR A 204 6.78 9.45 1.76
C THR A 204 8.24 9.53 1.29
N MET A 205 8.93 10.64 1.51
CA MET A 205 10.37 10.75 1.24
C MET A 205 11.18 9.85 2.16
N MET A 206 10.86 9.78 3.46
CA MET A 206 11.56 8.92 4.42
C MET A 206 11.41 7.43 4.08
N CYS A 207 10.34 7.01 3.41
CA CYS A 207 10.20 5.63 2.96
C CYS A 207 11.31 5.20 1.99
N SER A 208 11.96 6.13 1.27
CA SER A 208 13.11 5.81 0.42
C SER A 208 14.33 5.27 1.20
N LEU A 209 14.40 5.54 2.51
CA LEU A 209 15.41 4.96 3.40
C LEU A 209 15.14 3.47 3.68
N ILE A 210 13.89 3.01 3.54
CA ILE A 210 13.54 1.60 3.67
C ILE A 210 13.94 0.85 2.40
N SER A 211 13.61 1.43 1.24
CA SER A 211 13.97 0.88 -0.06
C SER A 211 13.99 1.99 -1.12
N PRO A 212 14.96 1.96 -2.07
CA PRO A 212 15.03 2.91 -3.17
C PRO A 212 13.77 2.94 -4.07
N TYR A 213 13.00 1.87 -4.09
CA TYR A 213 11.73 1.82 -4.83
C TYR A 213 10.76 2.94 -4.41
N TYR A 214 10.81 3.41 -3.15
CA TYR A 214 9.94 4.48 -2.65
C TYR A 214 10.31 5.89 -3.10
N LEU A 215 11.33 6.07 -3.93
CA LEU A 215 11.68 7.39 -4.49
C LEU A 215 10.51 8.04 -5.25
N ALA A 216 9.59 7.25 -5.83
CA ALA A 216 8.40 7.77 -6.50
C ALA A 216 7.20 7.98 -5.56
N SER A 217 7.22 7.45 -4.33
CA SER A 217 6.10 7.55 -3.38
C SER A 217 5.61 9.00 -3.15
N PRO A 218 6.48 10.05 -3.08
CA PRO A 218 6.04 11.43 -2.99
C PRO A 218 5.14 11.89 -4.14
N MET A 219 5.29 11.32 -5.35
CA MET A 219 4.40 11.62 -6.48
C MET A 219 2.97 11.14 -6.21
N GLY A 220 2.81 9.96 -5.60
CA GLY A 220 1.52 9.47 -5.13
C GLY A 220 0.91 10.39 -4.07
N PHE A 221 1.72 11.00 -3.21
CA PHE A 221 1.25 11.98 -2.24
C PHE A 221 0.75 13.28 -2.88
N LEU A 222 1.22 13.67 -4.05
CA LEU A 222 0.64 14.80 -4.79
C LEU A 222 -0.84 14.56 -5.11
N ALA A 223 -1.23 13.32 -5.46
CA ALA A 223 -2.63 12.96 -5.66
C ALA A 223 -3.44 13.09 -4.35
N VAL A 224 -2.86 12.71 -3.21
CA VAL A 224 -3.47 12.92 -1.88
C VAL A 224 -3.63 14.40 -1.56
N HIS A 225 -2.64 15.22 -1.91
CA HIS A 225 -2.71 16.68 -1.72
C HIS A 225 -3.82 17.31 -2.57
N ALA A 226 -4.03 16.81 -3.79
CA ALA A 226 -5.09 17.28 -4.69
C ALA A 226 -6.49 16.76 -4.31
N TYR A 227 -6.61 15.83 -3.38
CA TYR A 227 -7.89 15.26 -2.96
C TYR A 227 -8.76 16.29 -2.22
N ASN A 228 -10.03 16.45 -2.66
CA ASN A 228 -10.96 17.44 -2.15
C ASN A 228 -11.80 17.00 -0.93
N GLY A 229 -11.71 15.72 -0.54
CA GLY A 229 -12.47 15.17 0.58
C GLY A 229 -13.89 14.70 0.22
N GLU A 230 -14.30 14.80 -1.05
CA GLU A 230 -15.60 14.32 -1.52
C GLU A 230 -15.56 12.81 -1.78
N GLU A 231 -16.55 12.11 -1.21
CA GLU A 231 -16.67 10.66 -1.41
C GLU A 231 -17.04 10.29 -2.84
N SER A 232 -16.70 9.07 -3.18
CA SER A 232 -17.31 8.40 -4.31
C SER A 232 -18.77 8.11 -3.98
N THR A 233 -19.69 8.73 -4.70
CA THR A 233 -21.15 8.46 -4.60
C THR A 233 -21.51 7.02 -5.00
N ASN A 234 -20.60 6.28 -5.65
CA ASN A 234 -20.82 4.95 -6.21
C ASN A 234 -19.86 3.91 -5.59
N SER A 235 -19.78 3.82 -4.27
CA SER A 235 -19.05 2.71 -3.62
C SER A 235 -19.90 1.44 -3.70
N HIS A 236 -19.56 0.54 -4.63
CA HIS A 236 -20.18 -0.78 -4.72
C HIS A 236 -19.53 -1.75 -3.72
N LYS A 237 -20.33 -2.66 -3.15
CA LYS A 237 -19.84 -3.74 -2.26
C LYS A 237 -18.77 -4.62 -2.95
N THR A 238 -18.76 -4.65 -4.27
CA THR A 238 -17.80 -5.37 -5.11
C THR A 238 -16.43 -4.73 -5.21
N ASP A 239 -16.27 -3.46 -4.80
CA ASP A 239 -14.99 -2.74 -4.88
C ASP A 239 -13.86 -3.42 -4.07
N TYR A 240 -14.22 -4.14 -3.02
CA TYR A 240 -13.25 -4.91 -2.22
C TYR A 240 -12.64 -6.09 -2.98
N LEU A 241 -13.34 -6.66 -3.96
CA LEU A 241 -12.88 -7.80 -4.73
C LEU A 241 -11.96 -7.40 -5.91
N GLN A 242 -11.85 -6.12 -6.22
CA GLN A 242 -11.02 -5.65 -7.34
C GLN A 242 -9.56 -6.08 -7.17
N TYR A 243 -8.99 -5.96 -5.97
CA TYR A 243 -7.60 -6.31 -5.72
C TYR A 243 -7.29 -7.80 -5.99
N PRO A 244 -7.96 -8.79 -5.36
CA PRO A 244 -7.70 -10.19 -5.65
C PRO A 244 -8.01 -10.59 -7.10
N ILE A 245 -9.00 -9.96 -7.74
CA ILE A 245 -9.32 -10.20 -9.17
C ILE A 245 -8.16 -9.73 -10.05
N LEU A 246 -7.61 -8.54 -9.82
CA LEU A 246 -6.47 -8.02 -10.58
C LEU A 246 -5.23 -8.90 -10.42
N LEU A 247 -4.98 -9.45 -9.24
CA LEU A 247 -3.89 -10.40 -9.00
C LEU A 247 -4.07 -11.70 -9.81
N ILE A 248 -5.30 -12.25 -9.84
CA ILE A 248 -5.61 -13.45 -10.64
C ILE A 248 -5.44 -13.17 -12.14
N ILE A 249 -5.91 -12.03 -12.63
CA ILE A 249 -5.74 -11.63 -14.03
C ILE A 249 -4.25 -11.49 -14.35
N GLY A 250 -3.47 -10.83 -13.50
CA GLY A 250 -2.02 -10.68 -13.68
C GLY A 250 -1.30 -12.02 -13.70
N TRP A 251 -1.64 -12.94 -12.80
CA TRP A 251 -1.12 -14.31 -12.77
C TRP A 251 -1.46 -15.08 -14.05
N ALA A 252 -2.73 -15.09 -14.45
CA ALA A 252 -3.17 -15.79 -15.66
C ALA A 252 -2.47 -15.24 -16.93
N PHE A 253 -2.33 -13.90 -17.01
CA PHE A 253 -1.62 -13.25 -18.09
C PHE A 253 -0.11 -13.60 -18.08
N GLY A 254 0.50 -13.67 -16.91
CA GLY A 254 1.89 -14.08 -16.74
C GLY A 254 2.14 -15.52 -17.24
N ILE A 255 1.23 -16.46 -16.96
CA ILE A 255 1.33 -17.84 -17.46
C ILE A 255 1.21 -17.91 -18.99
N LEU A 256 0.35 -17.09 -19.58
CA LEU A 256 0.17 -17.08 -21.05
C LEU A 256 1.40 -16.53 -21.79
N LEU A 257 2.29 -15.81 -21.13
CA LEU A 257 3.49 -15.21 -21.71
C LEU A 257 4.78 -16.00 -21.41
N GLN A 258 4.72 -17.06 -20.61
CA GLN A 258 5.82 -18.01 -20.38
C GLN A 258 6.05 -18.89 -21.59
#